data_47916973f9cf7e43aaf00682a41c9f3d
#
_entry.id   47916973f9cf7e43aaf00682a41c9f3d
#
_cell.length_a   1.000
_cell.length_b   1.000
_cell.length_c   1.000
_cell.angle_alpha   90.00
_cell.angle_beta   90.00
_cell.angle_gamma   90.00
#
_symmetry.space_group_name_H-M   'P 1'
#
loop_
_entity.id
_entity.type
_entity.pdbx_description
1 polymer ?
#
loop_
_entity_poly.entity_id
_entity_poly.type
_entity_poly.pdbx_seq_one_letter_code
_entity_poly.pdbx_strand_id
1 'polypeptide(L)'
;MTKKKTNKDELYHKLLEIEEWEDKPLDEKIEVAHKTIDELYKHSKRNYVAFSGGKNSLVALYLTLQHDPDVTAIYANTGVQYPETRPYVMEIKEKWKVNLIETKPKMTFWQVVEKYGLPDRTRLKSGKPMCCLLLKEEPVYEVIKKKYLTGQITGLSAFESRTRKMLIARHGLVYYSWKFGRRNLKWRFWTAHPLAYWTDADIFEFIEKEKLPINPAYEKYELTRTGCVPCTAHLLWEEQVAKVNPKLYEFLQKLRGQKLIDKFIVDNKNE
;
A
#
# COMPACT_ATOMS: atom_id res chain seq x y z
N MET A 1 5.10 -8.89 26.44
CA MET A 1 3.85 -8.10 26.33
C MET A 1 2.77 -9.01 25.80
N THR A 2 1.84 -9.40 26.66
CA THR A 2 0.66 -10.21 26.36
C THR A 2 -0.25 -9.46 25.37
N LYS A 3 -0.65 -10.10 24.27
CA LYS A 3 -1.70 -9.59 23.40
C LYS A 3 -2.97 -9.45 24.24
N LYS A 4 -3.39 -8.23 24.59
CA LYS A 4 -4.75 -7.98 25.05
C LYS A 4 -5.67 -8.49 23.93
N LYS A 5 -6.45 -9.53 24.17
CA LYS A 5 -7.60 -9.89 23.33
C LYS A 5 -8.56 -8.71 23.46
N THR A 6 -8.70 -7.92 22.40
CA THR A 6 -9.71 -6.87 22.32
C THR A 6 -11.07 -7.56 22.51
N ASN A 7 -11.87 -7.13 23.49
CA ASN A 7 -13.21 -7.64 23.69
C ASN A 7 -14.03 -7.39 22.40
N LYS A 8 -14.95 -8.30 22.05
CA LYS A 8 -15.77 -8.15 20.84
C LYS A 8 -16.58 -6.86 20.86
N ASP A 9 -17.09 -6.48 22.01
CA ASP A 9 -17.91 -5.26 22.18
C ASP A 9 -17.03 -3.99 22.00
N GLU A 10 -15.83 -3.96 22.57
CA GLU A 10 -14.87 -2.86 22.36
C GLU A 10 -14.50 -2.71 20.87
N LEU A 11 -14.29 -3.82 20.18
CA LEU A 11 -13.99 -3.80 18.75
C LEU A 11 -15.17 -3.31 17.93
N TYR A 12 -16.39 -3.70 18.30
CA TYR A 12 -17.61 -3.25 17.65
C TYR A 12 -17.81 -1.74 17.81
N HIS A 13 -17.65 -1.20 19.02
CA HIS A 13 -17.71 0.24 19.26
C HIS A 13 -16.68 1.01 18.41
N LYS A 14 -15.43 0.54 18.36
CA LYS A 14 -14.39 1.17 17.51
C LYS A 14 -14.72 1.13 16.01
N LEU A 15 -15.44 0.12 15.56
CA LEU A 15 -15.89 0.06 14.16
C LEU A 15 -16.97 1.09 13.88
N LEU A 16 -17.92 1.29 14.82
CA LEU A 16 -18.94 2.35 14.72
C LEU A 16 -18.32 3.74 14.76
N GLU A 17 -17.38 3.99 15.68
CA GLU A 17 -16.63 5.25 15.74
C GLU A 17 -15.92 5.57 14.41
N ILE A 18 -15.34 4.56 13.74
CA ILE A 18 -14.72 4.76 12.42
C ILE A 18 -15.80 5.10 11.37
N GLU A 19 -16.98 4.50 11.43
CA GLU A 19 -18.06 4.78 10.48
C GLU A 19 -18.59 6.21 10.62
N GLU A 20 -18.67 6.75 11.85
CA GLU A 20 -19.05 8.14 12.09
C GLU A 20 -18.10 9.15 11.42
N TRP A 21 -16.85 8.76 11.14
CA TRP A 21 -15.89 9.61 10.44
C TRP A 21 -16.19 9.74 8.94
N GLU A 22 -17.03 8.91 8.36
CA GLU A 22 -17.37 8.99 6.93
C GLU A 22 -17.94 10.36 6.58
N ASP A 23 -18.87 10.84 7.40
CA ASP A 23 -19.63 12.10 7.20
C ASP A 23 -19.00 13.34 7.86
N LYS A 24 -17.85 13.21 8.53
CA LYS A 24 -17.16 14.33 9.16
C LYS A 24 -16.57 15.29 8.13
N PRO A 25 -16.56 16.61 8.42
CA PRO A 25 -15.93 17.61 7.56
C PRO A 25 -14.45 17.30 7.29
N LEU A 26 -13.98 17.62 6.07
CA LEU A 26 -12.61 17.41 5.67
C LEU A 26 -11.60 18.11 6.60
N ASP A 27 -11.93 19.32 7.09
CA ASP A 27 -11.03 20.07 7.97
C ASP A 27 -10.81 19.37 9.32
N GLU A 28 -11.82 18.68 9.89
CA GLU A 28 -11.64 17.85 11.08
C GLU A 28 -10.73 16.64 10.79
N LYS A 29 -10.86 16.03 9.62
CA LYS A 29 -10.03 14.91 9.17
C LYS A 29 -8.58 15.36 8.95
N ILE A 30 -8.36 16.57 8.43
CA ILE A 30 -7.02 17.17 8.29
C ILE A 30 -6.38 17.36 9.67
N GLU A 31 -7.12 17.89 10.64
CA GLU A 31 -6.61 18.07 12.00
C GLU A 31 -6.19 16.74 12.64
N VAL A 32 -7.01 15.69 12.48
CA VAL A 32 -6.67 14.33 12.95
C VAL A 32 -5.43 13.78 12.23
N ALA A 33 -5.28 14.05 10.94
CA ALA A 33 -4.11 13.62 10.20
C ALA A 33 -2.82 14.26 10.74
N HIS A 34 -2.82 15.57 11.00
CA HIS A 34 -1.69 16.26 11.61
C HIS A 34 -1.38 15.71 13.02
N LYS A 35 -2.40 15.56 13.88
CA LYS A 35 -2.24 14.96 15.22
C LYS A 35 -1.65 13.55 15.16
N THR A 36 -2.03 12.78 14.16
CA THR A 36 -1.52 11.42 13.94
C THR A 36 -0.03 11.42 13.56
N ILE A 37 0.39 12.37 12.73
CA ILE A 37 1.80 12.55 12.37
C ILE A 37 2.58 13.00 13.60
N ASP A 38 2.10 14.02 14.33
CA ASP A 38 2.74 14.51 15.55
C ASP A 38 2.93 13.40 16.57
N GLU A 39 1.92 12.54 16.76
CA GLU A 39 1.99 11.43 17.70
C GLU A 39 3.09 10.43 17.30
N LEU A 40 3.22 10.13 16.00
CA LEU A 40 4.34 9.30 15.53
C LEU A 40 5.69 9.93 15.88
N TYR A 41 5.86 11.24 15.65
CA TYR A 41 7.13 11.94 15.91
C TYR A 41 7.51 12.04 17.38
N LYS A 42 6.56 11.89 18.31
CA LYS A 42 6.86 11.70 19.75
C LYS A 42 7.55 10.37 20.01
N HIS A 43 7.20 9.34 19.28
CA HIS A 43 7.67 7.96 19.46
C HIS A 43 8.86 7.59 18.59
N SER A 44 9.00 8.20 17.41
CA SER A 44 10.04 7.87 16.43
C SER A 44 10.62 9.14 15.80
N LYS A 45 11.96 9.19 15.69
CA LYS A 45 12.69 10.29 15.07
C LYS A 45 13.22 9.97 13.67
N ARG A 46 13.22 8.69 13.28
CA ARG A 46 13.69 8.23 11.96
C ARG A 46 12.53 7.64 11.19
N ASN A 47 11.73 8.53 10.63
CA ASN A 47 10.50 8.17 9.95
C ASN A 47 10.67 8.11 8.43
N TYR A 48 9.78 7.39 7.78
CA TYR A 48 9.64 7.43 6.33
C TYR A 48 8.18 7.41 5.91
N VAL A 49 7.91 7.98 4.74
CA VAL A 49 6.61 7.88 4.07
C VAL A 49 6.67 6.78 3.02
N ALA A 50 5.72 5.85 3.06
CA ALA A 50 5.54 4.83 2.02
C ALA A 50 4.85 5.47 0.80
N PHE A 51 5.65 6.02 -0.13
CA PHE A 51 5.15 6.73 -1.31
C PHE A 51 5.03 5.78 -2.50
N SER A 52 3.81 5.42 -2.90
CA SER A 52 3.56 4.48 -4.00
C SER A 52 3.28 5.17 -5.35
N GLY A 53 3.16 6.48 -5.38
CA GLY A 53 2.70 7.24 -6.55
C GLY A 53 1.17 7.21 -6.73
N GLY A 54 0.42 6.70 -5.77
CA GLY A 54 -1.04 6.76 -5.73
C GLY A 54 -1.55 7.95 -4.92
N LYS A 55 -2.81 8.34 -5.13
CA LYS A 55 -3.45 9.52 -4.53
C LYS A 55 -3.31 9.61 -3.01
N ASN A 56 -3.64 8.53 -2.30
CA ASN A 56 -3.55 8.52 -0.83
C ASN A 56 -2.11 8.69 -0.34
N SER A 57 -1.13 8.05 -1.00
CA SER A 57 0.27 8.19 -0.63
C SER A 57 0.85 9.56 -0.96
N LEU A 58 0.29 10.26 -1.98
CA LEU A 58 0.60 11.64 -2.30
C LEU A 58 0.16 12.57 -1.16
N VAL A 59 -1.10 12.47 -0.73
CA VAL A 59 -1.65 13.28 0.37
C VAL A 59 -0.90 13.01 1.68
N ALA A 60 -0.61 11.74 2.00
CA ALA A 60 0.18 11.40 3.18
C ALA A 60 1.60 11.99 3.12
N LEU A 61 2.25 11.99 1.95
CA LEU A 61 3.55 12.62 1.74
C LEU A 61 3.46 14.14 1.92
N TYR A 62 2.48 14.78 1.29
CA TYR A 62 2.29 16.23 1.36
C TYR A 62 2.10 16.71 2.80
N LEU A 63 1.18 16.10 3.55
CA LEU A 63 0.95 16.43 4.95
C LEU A 63 2.19 16.18 5.82
N THR A 64 2.95 15.12 5.54
CA THR A 64 4.18 14.83 6.31
C THR A 64 5.28 15.84 6.04
N LEU A 65 5.43 16.31 4.79
CA LEU A 65 6.42 17.33 4.43
C LEU A 65 6.17 18.68 5.11
N GLN A 66 4.93 18.97 5.51
CA GLN A 66 4.61 20.15 6.32
C GLN A 66 5.13 20.05 7.75
N HIS A 67 5.32 18.83 8.30
CA HIS A 67 5.91 18.58 9.62
C HIS A 67 7.43 18.39 9.57
N ASP A 68 7.90 17.68 8.57
CA ASP A 68 9.30 17.29 8.38
C ASP A 68 9.67 17.38 6.89
N PRO A 69 10.19 18.53 6.45
CA PRO A 69 10.59 18.73 5.05
C PRO A 69 11.67 17.76 4.56
N ASP A 70 12.46 17.20 5.48
CA ASP A 70 13.57 16.27 5.20
C ASP A 70 13.17 14.80 5.32
N VAL A 71 11.90 14.50 5.58
CA VAL A 71 11.43 13.12 5.74
C VAL A 71 11.82 12.25 4.55
N THR A 72 12.30 11.05 4.84
CA THR A 72 12.59 10.08 3.78
C THR A 72 11.28 9.55 3.18
N ALA A 73 11.11 9.63 1.87
CA ALA A 73 10.07 8.89 1.15
C ALA A 73 10.67 7.64 0.51
N ILE A 74 9.96 6.50 0.58
CA ILE A 74 10.40 5.26 -0.06
C ILE A 74 9.39 4.87 -1.13
N TYR A 75 9.87 4.78 -2.38
CA TYR A 75 9.13 4.29 -3.52
C TYR A 75 9.57 2.88 -3.90
N ALA A 76 8.65 1.91 -3.77
CA ALA A 76 8.90 0.54 -4.17
C ALA A 76 8.63 0.35 -5.67
N ASN A 77 9.66 0.47 -6.50
CA ASN A 77 9.54 0.21 -7.93
C ASN A 77 9.52 -1.30 -8.18
N THR A 78 8.37 -1.84 -8.51
CA THR A 78 8.18 -3.27 -8.81
C THR A 78 8.53 -3.67 -10.24
N GLY A 79 8.75 -2.68 -11.12
CA GLY A 79 9.00 -2.88 -12.55
C GLY A 79 7.74 -3.21 -13.38
N VAL A 80 6.58 -3.34 -12.76
CA VAL A 80 5.31 -3.68 -13.43
C VAL A 80 4.14 -2.79 -13.01
N GLN A 81 4.43 -1.60 -12.53
CA GLN A 81 3.43 -0.57 -12.27
C GLN A 81 2.96 0.08 -13.57
N TYR A 82 1.93 0.91 -13.50
CA TYR A 82 1.51 1.71 -14.67
C TYR A 82 2.68 2.53 -15.20
N PRO A 83 2.86 2.63 -16.52
CA PRO A 83 4.00 3.33 -17.14
C PRO A 83 4.18 4.76 -16.64
N GLU A 84 3.09 5.45 -16.35
CA GLU A 84 3.04 6.83 -15.87
C GLU A 84 3.53 6.98 -14.42
N THR A 85 3.47 5.90 -13.62
CA THR A 85 3.71 6.00 -12.17
C THR A 85 5.15 6.41 -11.85
N ARG A 86 6.15 5.81 -12.48
CA ARG A 86 7.55 6.15 -12.17
C ARG A 86 7.92 7.56 -12.62
N PRO A 87 7.61 8.02 -13.86
CA PRO A 87 7.82 9.39 -14.27
C PRO A 87 7.17 10.40 -13.31
N TYR A 88 5.92 10.17 -12.94
CA TYR A 88 5.20 10.99 -11.97
C TYR A 88 5.90 11.05 -10.60
N VAL A 89 6.34 9.93 -10.07
CA VAL A 89 7.06 9.87 -8.78
C VAL A 89 8.37 10.67 -8.84
N MET A 90 9.09 10.61 -9.98
CA MET A 90 10.31 11.41 -10.18
C MET A 90 9.99 12.89 -10.32
N GLU A 91 8.90 13.26 -10.97
CA GLU A 91 8.43 14.63 -11.04
C GLU A 91 8.14 15.21 -9.64
N ILE A 92 7.40 14.47 -8.79
CA ILE A 92 7.15 14.86 -7.39
C ILE A 92 8.47 15.04 -6.63
N LYS A 93 9.39 14.09 -6.78
CA LYS A 93 10.71 14.17 -6.15
C LYS A 93 11.42 15.50 -6.47
N GLU A 94 11.46 15.87 -7.74
CA GLU A 94 12.16 17.08 -8.18
C GLU A 94 11.40 18.36 -7.78
N LYS A 95 10.08 18.41 -8.02
CA LYS A 95 9.26 19.60 -7.72
C LYS A 95 9.21 19.93 -6.22
N TRP A 96 9.07 18.90 -5.38
CA TRP A 96 8.95 19.07 -3.93
C TRP A 96 10.27 18.85 -3.20
N LYS A 97 11.37 18.61 -3.92
CA LYS A 97 12.70 18.33 -3.37
C LYS A 97 12.69 17.19 -2.34
N VAL A 98 11.88 16.16 -2.60
CA VAL A 98 11.67 15.04 -1.66
C VAL A 98 12.94 14.21 -1.54
N ASN A 99 13.35 13.88 -0.31
CA ASN A 99 14.38 12.88 -0.02
C ASN A 99 13.86 11.47 -0.37
N LEU A 100 13.73 11.18 -1.68
CA LEU A 100 13.15 9.95 -2.20
C LEU A 100 14.20 8.87 -2.41
N ILE A 101 13.92 7.68 -1.89
CA ILE A 101 14.68 6.45 -2.16
C ILE A 101 13.81 5.52 -3.01
N GLU A 102 14.25 5.30 -4.25
CA GLU A 102 13.65 4.28 -5.12
C GLU A 102 14.27 2.91 -4.81
N THR A 103 13.45 1.91 -4.50
CA THR A 103 13.91 0.54 -4.33
C THR A 103 13.62 -0.30 -5.56
N LYS A 104 14.51 -1.27 -5.84
CA LYS A 104 14.33 -2.23 -6.93
C LYS A 104 14.40 -3.66 -6.39
N PRO A 105 13.54 -4.56 -6.83
CA PRO A 105 13.57 -5.96 -6.41
C PRO A 105 14.74 -6.71 -7.06
N LYS A 106 15.15 -7.80 -6.42
CA LYS A 106 16.18 -8.73 -6.95
C LYS A 106 15.66 -9.63 -8.07
N MET A 107 14.34 -9.81 -8.16
CA MET A 107 13.65 -10.62 -9.16
C MET A 107 12.66 -9.75 -9.92
N THR A 108 12.45 -10.04 -11.19
CA THR A 108 11.34 -9.46 -11.96
C THR A 108 10.02 -10.11 -11.56
N PHE A 109 8.90 -9.44 -11.88
CA PHE A 109 7.57 -10.00 -11.66
C PHE A 109 7.40 -11.38 -12.34
N TRP A 110 7.90 -11.52 -13.56
CA TRP A 110 7.77 -12.77 -14.33
C TRP A 110 8.59 -13.91 -13.74
N GLN A 111 9.79 -13.66 -13.24
CA GLN A 111 10.57 -14.65 -12.49
C GLN A 111 9.85 -15.10 -11.21
N VAL A 112 9.12 -14.18 -10.54
CA VAL A 112 8.31 -14.55 -9.39
C VAL A 112 7.10 -15.38 -9.80
N VAL A 113 6.42 -15.02 -10.91
CA VAL A 113 5.27 -15.78 -11.44
C VAL A 113 5.69 -17.19 -11.90
N GLU A 114 6.81 -17.31 -12.58
CA GLU A 114 7.37 -18.60 -13.00
C GLU A 114 7.63 -19.52 -11.79
N LYS A 115 8.25 -18.97 -10.76
CA LYS A 115 8.67 -19.75 -9.58
C LYS A 115 7.54 -20.03 -8.60
N TYR A 116 6.61 -19.11 -8.43
CA TYR A 116 5.60 -19.14 -7.36
C TYR A 116 4.16 -19.07 -7.85
N GLY A 117 3.92 -18.76 -9.12
CA GLY A 117 2.59 -18.61 -9.71
C GLY A 117 2.03 -17.19 -9.63
N LEU A 118 0.84 -17.01 -10.19
CA LEU A 118 0.13 -15.73 -10.27
C LEU A 118 -0.28 -15.21 -8.87
N PRO A 119 -0.43 -13.87 -8.70
CA PRO A 119 -0.73 -13.24 -7.42
C PRO A 119 -1.99 -13.74 -6.69
N ASP A 120 -3.03 -14.13 -7.44
CA ASP A 120 -4.28 -14.65 -6.87
C ASP A 120 -4.16 -16.08 -6.31
N ARG A 121 -3.17 -16.84 -6.78
CA ARG A 121 -2.99 -18.26 -6.46
C ARG A 121 -1.91 -18.54 -5.44
N THR A 122 -0.91 -17.68 -5.35
CA THR A 122 0.22 -17.86 -4.45
C THR A 122 0.20 -16.81 -3.35
N ARG A 123 -0.35 -17.19 -2.22
CA ARG A 123 -0.46 -16.31 -1.05
C ARG A 123 0.33 -16.84 0.12
N LEU A 124 0.96 -15.93 0.84
CA LEU A 124 1.55 -16.19 2.14
C LEU A 124 0.46 -16.53 3.18
N LYS A 125 0.82 -17.12 4.31
CA LYS A 125 -0.08 -17.32 5.46
C LYS A 125 -0.78 -16.02 5.92
N SER A 126 -0.19 -14.85 5.63
CA SER A 126 -0.77 -13.53 5.85
C SER A 126 -1.85 -13.11 4.84
N GLY A 127 -2.14 -13.93 3.83
CA GLY A 127 -3.06 -13.61 2.73
C GLY A 127 -2.46 -12.74 1.64
N LYS A 128 -1.20 -12.28 1.76
CA LYS A 128 -0.53 -11.46 0.75
C LYS A 128 0.04 -12.32 -0.38
N PRO A 129 -0.02 -11.84 -1.66
CA PRO A 129 0.69 -12.47 -2.76
C PRO A 129 2.21 -12.51 -2.54
N MET A 130 2.88 -13.57 -3.01
CA MET A 130 4.34 -13.71 -2.90
C MET A 130 5.09 -12.57 -3.60
N CYS A 131 4.57 -12.10 -4.74
CA CYS A 131 5.16 -10.95 -5.45
C CYS A 131 5.15 -9.66 -4.61
N CYS A 132 4.14 -9.41 -3.76
CA CYS A 132 4.15 -8.27 -2.85
C CYS A 132 5.33 -8.34 -1.86
N LEU A 133 5.64 -9.54 -1.34
CA LEU A 133 6.79 -9.72 -0.47
C LEU A 133 8.10 -9.45 -1.20
N LEU A 134 8.32 -10.11 -2.35
CA LEU A 134 9.61 -10.10 -3.05
C LEU A 134 9.88 -8.80 -3.82
N LEU A 135 8.83 -8.16 -4.35
CA LEU A 135 9.00 -6.98 -5.19
C LEU A 135 8.82 -5.65 -4.45
N LYS A 136 8.16 -5.66 -3.28
CA LYS A 136 7.90 -4.45 -2.50
C LYS A 136 8.52 -4.52 -1.10
N GLU A 137 8.13 -5.52 -0.32
CA GLU A 137 8.44 -5.53 1.11
C GLU A 137 9.93 -5.80 1.40
N GLU A 138 10.53 -6.79 0.76
CA GLU A 138 11.95 -7.10 0.97
C GLU A 138 12.87 -5.93 0.55
N PRO A 139 12.72 -5.30 -0.64
CA PRO A 139 13.55 -4.16 -1.02
C PRO A 139 13.39 -2.95 -0.09
N VAL A 140 12.15 -2.66 0.34
CA VAL A 140 11.88 -1.58 1.30
C VAL A 140 12.50 -1.90 2.66
N TYR A 141 12.41 -3.15 3.10
CA TYR A 141 12.99 -3.59 4.37
C TYR A 141 14.51 -3.41 4.41
N GLU A 142 15.23 -3.69 3.31
CA GLU A 142 16.68 -3.47 3.23
C GLU A 142 17.03 -1.98 3.43
N VAL A 143 16.23 -1.07 2.87
CA VAL A 143 16.40 0.37 3.09
C VAL A 143 16.12 0.74 4.55
N ILE A 144 15.01 0.26 5.13
CA ILE A 144 14.64 0.50 6.53
C ILE A 144 15.79 0.08 7.44
N LYS A 145 16.33 -1.11 7.24
CA LYS A 145 17.45 -1.64 8.02
C LYS A 145 18.72 -0.80 7.84
N LYS A 146 19.11 -0.51 6.59
CA LYS A 146 20.31 0.27 6.27
C LYS A 146 20.26 1.68 6.84
N LYS A 147 19.09 2.31 6.85
CA LYS A 147 18.87 3.68 7.34
C LYS A 147 18.46 3.74 8.80
N TYR A 148 18.28 2.58 9.47
CA TYR A 148 17.80 2.48 10.85
C TYR A 148 16.48 3.25 11.06
N LEU A 149 15.55 3.12 10.10
CA LEU A 149 14.25 3.76 10.19
C LEU A 149 13.38 3.06 11.25
N THR A 150 12.70 3.83 12.07
CA THR A 150 11.93 3.33 13.22
C THR A 150 10.45 3.70 13.19
N GLY A 151 10.05 4.55 12.23
CA GLY A 151 8.65 4.94 12.01
C GLY A 151 8.24 4.90 10.54
N GLN A 152 6.99 4.55 10.28
CA GLN A 152 6.39 4.50 8.96
C GLN A 152 5.09 5.31 8.93
N ILE A 153 4.93 6.12 7.88
CA ILE A 153 3.69 6.83 7.56
C ILE A 153 3.12 6.23 6.27
N THR A 154 1.84 5.91 6.25
CA THR A 154 1.18 5.33 5.09
C THR A 154 -0.12 6.04 4.77
N GLY A 155 -0.47 6.14 3.49
CA GLY A 155 -1.77 6.62 3.02
C GLY A 155 -2.88 5.56 3.11
N LEU A 156 -2.93 4.77 4.21
CA LEU A 156 -3.96 3.76 4.39
C LEU A 156 -5.24 4.41 4.91
N SER A 157 -6.39 4.12 4.24
CA SER A 157 -7.72 4.48 4.71
C SER A 157 -8.51 3.25 5.17
N ALA A 158 -9.32 3.41 6.22
CA ALA A 158 -10.24 2.39 6.71
C ALA A 158 -11.37 2.11 5.71
N PHE A 159 -11.73 3.11 4.89
CA PHE A 159 -12.84 3.01 3.92
C PHE A 159 -12.46 2.27 2.63
N GLU A 160 -11.19 2.03 2.36
CA GLU A 160 -10.77 1.27 1.17
C GLU A 160 -11.07 -0.23 1.24
N SER A 161 -11.20 -0.82 2.44
CA SER A 161 -11.58 -2.23 2.59
C SER A 161 -11.88 -2.60 4.05
N ARG A 162 -12.75 -3.62 4.21
CA ARG A 162 -13.06 -4.21 5.52
C ARG A 162 -11.80 -4.63 6.31
N THR A 163 -10.79 -5.17 5.64
CA THR A 163 -9.54 -5.58 6.30
C THR A 163 -8.79 -4.38 6.88
N ARG A 164 -8.79 -3.24 6.19
CA ARG A 164 -8.15 -2.01 6.66
C ARG A 164 -8.94 -1.38 7.80
N LYS A 165 -10.28 -1.33 7.71
CA LYS A 165 -11.16 -0.89 8.80
C LYS A 165 -10.88 -1.69 10.07
N MET A 166 -10.83 -3.01 9.96
CA MET A 166 -10.50 -3.91 11.07
C MET A 166 -9.09 -3.71 11.63
N LEU A 167 -8.12 -3.35 10.81
CA LEU A 167 -6.76 -3.04 11.26
C LEU A 167 -6.75 -1.77 12.11
N ILE A 168 -7.39 -0.69 11.65
CA ILE A 168 -7.51 0.56 12.40
C ILE A 168 -8.28 0.35 13.70
N ALA A 169 -9.42 -0.34 13.68
CA ALA A 169 -10.19 -0.64 14.88
C ALA A 169 -9.39 -1.42 15.95
N ARG A 170 -8.48 -2.30 15.54
CA ARG A 170 -7.65 -3.10 16.47
C ARG A 170 -6.43 -2.38 17.00
N HIS A 171 -5.84 -1.49 16.22
CA HIS A 171 -4.53 -0.92 16.52
C HIS A 171 -4.54 0.59 16.74
N GLY A 172 -5.59 1.29 16.29
CA GLY A 172 -5.64 2.74 16.27
C GLY A 172 -4.84 3.34 15.11
N LEU A 173 -4.68 4.66 15.14
CA LEU A 173 -4.01 5.43 14.10
C LEU A 173 -2.48 5.33 14.17
N VAL A 174 -1.94 5.23 15.39
CA VAL A 174 -0.50 5.08 15.64
C VAL A 174 -0.27 3.87 16.53
N TYR A 175 0.60 2.98 16.11
CA TYR A 175 0.90 1.78 16.90
C TYR A 175 2.30 1.25 16.64
N TYR A 176 2.80 0.50 17.63
CA TYR A 176 4.08 -0.18 17.56
C TYR A 176 3.90 -1.65 17.26
N SER A 177 4.46 -2.12 16.16
CA SER A 177 4.26 -3.49 15.73
C SER A 177 5.52 -4.13 15.16
N TRP A 178 5.47 -5.46 15.10
CA TRP A 178 6.42 -6.21 14.31
C TRP A 178 5.98 -6.15 12.84
N LYS A 179 6.86 -5.71 11.98
CA LYS A 179 6.67 -5.92 10.54
C LYS A 179 7.76 -6.83 10.01
N PHE A 180 7.28 -7.71 9.21
CA PHE A 180 7.82 -8.48 8.10
C PHE A 180 8.58 -9.73 8.40
N GLY A 181 8.21 -10.65 7.64
CA GLY A 181 8.46 -11.29 6.43
C GLY A 181 9.00 -12.64 6.67
N ARG A 182 10.09 -13.07 6.25
CA ARG A 182 10.72 -14.36 6.48
C ARG A 182 11.33 -14.46 7.88
N ARG A 183 11.33 -15.67 8.46
CA ARG A 183 11.62 -16.05 9.86
C ARG A 183 12.71 -15.27 10.61
N ASN A 184 13.59 -14.55 9.92
CA ASN A 184 14.76 -13.88 10.51
C ASN A 184 14.72 -12.35 10.44
N LEU A 185 13.65 -11.75 9.92
CA LEU A 185 13.54 -10.30 9.74
C LEU A 185 12.53 -9.73 10.75
N LYS A 186 12.93 -9.67 12.01
CA LYS A 186 12.13 -9.07 13.08
C LYS A 186 12.57 -7.63 13.27
N TRP A 187 11.91 -6.70 12.57
CA TRP A 187 12.09 -5.29 12.81
C TRP A 187 10.83 -4.71 13.42
N ARG A 188 10.96 -4.07 14.55
CA ARG A 188 9.86 -3.37 15.21
C ARG A 188 9.92 -1.90 14.83
N PHE A 189 8.79 -1.34 14.47
CA PHE A 189 8.69 0.09 14.27
C PHE A 189 7.27 0.62 14.51
N TRP A 190 7.20 1.92 14.68
CA TRP A 190 5.96 2.63 14.77
C TRP A 190 5.32 2.77 13.40
N THR A 191 4.01 2.70 13.33
CA THR A 191 3.25 2.91 12.10
C THR A 191 2.17 3.92 12.38
N ALA A 192 2.06 4.94 11.51
CA ALA A 192 1.00 5.93 11.51
C ALA A 192 0.17 5.87 10.22
N HIS A 193 -1.13 6.04 10.39
CA HIS A 193 -2.10 6.09 9.30
C HIS A 193 -2.88 7.42 9.36
N PRO A 194 -2.28 8.54 8.94
CA PRO A 194 -2.90 9.86 9.05
C PRO A 194 -4.21 9.99 8.26
N LEU A 195 -4.36 9.20 7.18
CA LEU A 195 -5.55 9.21 6.34
C LEU A 195 -6.55 8.09 6.68
N ALA A 196 -6.47 7.52 7.90
CA ALA A 196 -7.29 6.37 8.27
C ALA A 196 -8.80 6.65 8.16
N TYR A 197 -9.22 7.87 8.43
CA TYR A 197 -10.61 8.31 8.45
C TYR A 197 -11.08 9.02 7.16
N TRP A 198 -10.23 9.04 6.13
CA TRP A 198 -10.52 9.71 4.87
C TRP A 198 -11.18 8.75 3.88
N THR A 199 -12.25 9.19 3.25
CA THR A 199 -12.86 8.51 2.10
C THR A 199 -12.09 8.83 0.82
N ASP A 200 -12.42 8.16 -0.28
CA ASP A 200 -11.87 8.51 -1.58
C ASP A 200 -12.30 9.92 -2.03
N ALA A 201 -13.51 10.36 -1.66
CA ALA A 201 -14.00 11.71 -1.93
C ALA A 201 -13.15 12.77 -1.20
N ASP A 202 -12.89 12.58 0.08
CA ASP A 202 -12.01 13.47 0.87
C ASP A 202 -10.61 13.61 0.26
N ILE A 203 -10.06 12.51 -0.24
CA ILE A 203 -8.74 12.52 -0.90
C ILE A 203 -8.75 13.39 -2.16
N PHE A 204 -9.78 13.24 -3.01
CA PHE A 204 -9.88 14.04 -4.23
C PHE A 204 -10.19 15.52 -3.91
N GLU A 205 -11.08 15.80 -2.97
CA GLU A 205 -11.37 17.15 -2.51
C GLU A 205 -10.11 17.86 -1.98
N PHE A 206 -9.32 17.17 -1.18
CA PHE A 206 -8.06 17.71 -0.67
C PHE A 206 -7.04 17.96 -1.79
N ILE A 207 -6.90 17.03 -2.74
CA ILE A 207 -6.02 17.18 -3.90
C ILE A 207 -6.41 18.42 -4.72
N GLU A 208 -7.70 18.64 -4.94
CA GLU A 208 -8.22 19.82 -5.66
C GLU A 208 -7.99 21.10 -4.87
N LYS A 209 -8.34 21.12 -3.58
CA LYS A 209 -8.16 22.26 -2.65
C LYS A 209 -6.70 22.72 -2.61
N GLU A 210 -5.76 21.79 -2.48
CA GLU A 210 -4.33 22.06 -2.38
C GLU A 210 -3.63 22.10 -3.76
N LYS A 211 -4.36 21.90 -4.86
CA LYS A 211 -3.85 21.86 -6.25
C LYS A 211 -2.67 20.89 -6.40
N LEU A 212 -2.78 19.72 -5.78
CA LEU A 212 -1.73 18.71 -5.83
C LEU A 212 -1.74 18.00 -7.19
N PRO A 213 -0.56 17.72 -7.77
CA PRO A 213 -0.49 16.98 -9.02
C PRO A 213 -0.91 15.52 -8.79
N ILE A 214 -1.83 15.02 -9.58
CA ILE A 214 -2.25 13.62 -9.54
C ILE A 214 -1.52 12.79 -10.59
N ASN A 215 -1.31 11.49 -10.28
CA ASN A 215 -0.69 10.56 -11.23
C ASN A 215 -1.55 10.45 -12.50
N PRO A 216 -0.99 10.73 -13.69
CA PRO A 216 -1.75 10.71 -14.94
C PRO A 216 -2.43 9.39 -15.28
N ALA A 217 -1.98 8.27 -14.69
CA ALA A 217 -2.61 6.98 -14.87
C ALA A 217 -4.09 6.96 -14.40
N TYR A 218 -4.46 7.79 -13.42
CA TYR A 218 -5.85 7.87 -12.94
C TYR A 218 -6.81 8.32 -14.05
N GLU A 219 -6.49 9.40 -14.73
CA GLU A 219 -7.29 9.94 -15.83
C GLU A 219 -7.19 9.05 -17.08
N LYS A 220 -5.96 8.69 -17.47
CA LYS A 220 -5.70 7.95 -18.71
C LYS A 220 -6.40 6.61 -18.77
N TYR A 221 -6.52 5.91 -17.65
CA TYR A 221 -7.11 4.57 -17.58
C TYR A 221 -8.38 4.52 -16.73
N GLU A 222 -8.93 5.66 -16.33
CA GLU A 222 -10.12 5.77 -15.46
C GLU A 222 -10.01 4.92 -14.19
N LEU A 223 -8.87 5.02 -13.50
CA LEU A 223 -8.58 4.18 -12.35
C LEU A 223 -9.17 4.75 -11.05
N THR A 224 -9.66 3.87 -10.21
CA THR A 224 -9.96 4.20 -8.80
C THR A 224 -8.72 4.08 -7.92
N ARG A 225 -7.74 3.26 -8.32
CA ARG A 225 -6.47 3.05 -7.62
C ARG A 225 -5.35 2.68 -8.57
N THR A 226 -4.12 3.08 -8.23
CA THR A 226 -2.90 2.62 -8.91
C THR A 226 -2.31 1.38 -8.23
N GLY A 227 -1.42 0.68 -8.93
CA GLY A 227 -0.73 -0.50 -8.42
C GLY A 227 0.14 -1.18 -9.46
N CYS A 228 0.29 -2.51 -9.34
CA CYS A 228 0.92 -3.32 -10.37
C CYS A 228 -0.11 -3.67 -11.45
N VAL A 229 0.20 -3.42 -12.73
CA VAL A 229 -0.72 -3.73 -13.83
C VAL A 229 -1.11 -5.22 -13.85
N PRO A 230 -0.17 -6.20 -13.79
CA PRO A 230 -0.53 -7.62 -13.87
C PRO A 230 -0.98 -8.21 -12.52
N CYS A 231 -1.68 -7.44 -11.68
CA CYS A 231 -2.06 -7.88 -10.33
C CYS A 231 -3.36 -8.67 -10.33
N THR A 232 -3.34 -9.97 -10.59
CA THR A 232 -4.52 -10.85 -10.56
C THR A 232 -5.15 -11.04 -9.17
N ALA A 233 -4.54 -10.51 -8.12
CA ALA A 233 -5.11 -10.51 -6.77
C ALA A 233 -6.09 -9.35 -6.50
N HIS A 234 -6.25 -8.44 -7.45
CA HIS A 234 -7.20 -7.33 -7.39
C HIS A 234 -8.56 -7.78 -7.96
N LEU A 235 -9.67 -7.34 -7.37
CA LEU A 235 -11.02 -7.77 -7.81
C LEU A 235 -11.33 -7.39 -9.26
N LEU A 236 -10.96 -6.18 -9.68
CA LEU A 236 -11.22 -5.64 -11.02
C LEU A 236 -10.01 -5.77 -11.96
N TRP A 237 -9.12 -6.73 -11.71
CA TRP A 237 -7.88 -6.85 -12.46
C TRP A 237 -8.09 -7.10 -13.96
N GLU A 238 -9.12 -7.86 -14.32
CA GLU A 238 -9.40 -8.20 -15.71
C GLU A 238 -9.73 -6.95 -16.54
N GLU A 239 -10.66 -6.16 -16.05
CA GLU A 239 -11.04 -4.90 -16.68
C GLU A 239 -9.87 -3.92 -16.74
N GLN A 240 -9.14 -3.75 -15.62
CA GLN A 240 -8.01 -2.82 -15.57
C GLN A 240 -6.87 -3.23 -16.49
N VAL A 241 -6.50 -4.52 -16.52
CA VAL A 241 -5.43 -4.99 -17.41
C VAL A 241 -5.85 -4.89 -18.87
N ALA A 242 -7.10 -5.24 -19.22
CA ALA A 242 -7.61 -5.13 -20.56
C ALA A 242 -7.58 -3.68 -21.10
N LYS A 243 -7.96 -2.69 -20.27
CA LYS A 243 -7.86 -1.27 -20.62
C LYS A 243 -6.41 -0.81 -20.87
N VAL A 244 -5.47 -1.26 -20.04
CA VAL A 244 -4.06 -0.82 -20.11
C VAL A 244 -3.29 -1.53 -21.20
N ASN A 245 -3.46 -2.84 -21.31
CA ASN A 245 -2.72 -3.68 -22.26
C ASN A 245 -3.52 -4.96 -22.60
N PRO A 246 -4.32 -4.94 -23.67
CA PRO A 246 -5.12 -6.10 -24.11
C PRO A 246 -4.29 -7.37 -24.34
N LYS A 247 -3.08 -7.24 -24.91
CA LYS A 247 -2.20 -8.40 -25.14
C LYS A 247 -1.72 -9.04 -23.84
N LEU A 248 -1.44 -8.22 -22.83
CA LEU A 248 -1.09 -8.70 -21.49
C LEU A 248 -2.29 -9.41 -20.84
N TYR A 249 -3.49 -8.88 -21.01
CA TYR A 249 -4.71 -9.51 -20.52
C TYR A 249 -4.88 -10.92 -21.12
N GLU A 250 -4.81 -11.06 -22.45
CA GLU A 250 -4.89 -12.35 -23.12
C GLU A 250 -3.81 -13.33 -22.64
N PHE A 251 -2.58 -12.86 -22.48
CA PHE A 251 -1.48 -13.66 -21.95
C PHE A 251 -1.76 -14.16 -20.53
N LEU A 252 -2.24 -13.30 -19.63
CA LEU A 252 -2.59 -13.68 -18.26
C LEU A 252 -3.74 -14.68 -18.20
N GLN A 253 -4.75 -14.54 -19.07
CA GLN A 253 -5.85 -15.49 -19.19
C GLN A 253 -5.37 -16.87 -19.63
N LYS A 254 -4.50 -16.94 -20.66
CA LYS A 254 -3.88 -18.19 -21.12
C LYS A 254 -3.07 -18.85 -20.00
N LEU A 255 -2.21 -18.08 -19.33
CA LEU A 255 -1.38 -18.59 -18.23
C LEU A 255 -2.23 -19.09 -17.04
N ARG A 256 -3.36 -18.44 -16.77
CA ARG A 256 -4.31 -18.86 -15.75
C ARG A 256 -5.04 -20.14 -16.12
N GLY A 257 -5.46 -20.29 -17.37
CA GLY A 257 -6.11 -21.50 -17.93
C GLY A 257 -5.17 -22.70 -17.94
N GLN A 258 -3.96 -22.53 -18.46
CA GLN A 258 -2.97 -23.60 -18.53
C GLN A 258 -2.64 -24.21 -17.18
N LYS A 259 -2.43 -23.39 -16.15
CA LYS A 259 -2.17 -23.88 -14.78
C LYS A 259 -3.35 -24.58 -14.11
N LEU A 260 -4.58 -24.33 -14.56
CA LEU A 260 -5.75 -25.11 -14.13
C LEU A 260 -5.73 -26.51 -14.69
N ILE A 261 -5.39 -26.65 -15.98
CA ILE A 261 -5.29 -27.94 -16.66
C ILE A 261 -4.16 -28.76 -16.07
N ASP A 262 -2.97 -28.17 -15.87
CA ASP A 262 -1.82 -28.85 -15.29
C ASP A 262 -2.14 -29.39 -13.88
N LYS A 263 -2.84 -28.61 -13.05
CA LYS A 263 -3.28 -29.08 -11.73
C LYS A 263 -4.27 -30.23 -11.81
N PHE A 264 -5.25 -30.14 -12.71
CA PHE A 264 -6.23 -31.21 -12.92
C PHE A 264 -5.58 -32.52 -13.38
N ILE A 265 -4.57 -32.43 -14.24
CA ILE A 265 -3.81 -33.61 -14.72
C ILE A 265 -2.99 -34.25 -13.61
N VAL A 266 -2.38 -33.44 -12.71
CA VAL A 266 -1.59 -33.95 -11.58
C VAL A 266 -2.50 -34.63 -10.54
N ASP A 267 -3.62 -34.01 -10.20
CA ASP A 267 -4.56 -34.56 -9.23
C ASP A 267 -5.17 -35.90 -9.70
N ASN A 268 -5.45 -36.06 -11.01
CA ASN A 268 -5.96 -37.30 -11.60
C ASN A 268 -4.89 -38.38 -11.92
N LYS A 269 -3.60 -38.08 -11.78
CA LYS A 269 -2.52 -39.10 -11.89
C LYS A 269 -2.16 -39.73 -10.55
N ASN A 270 -2.68 -39.19 -9.44
CA ASN A 270 -2.45 -39.67 -8.08
C ASN A 270 -3.67 -40.44 -7.52
N GLU A 271 -4.72 -40.64 -8.32
CA GLU A 271 -5.78 -41.62 -8.12
C GLU A 271 -5.49 -42.90 -8.94
#